data_eea8607a344b0874915437e51695775e
#
_entry.id   eea8607a344b0874915437e51695775e
#
_cell.length_a   1.000
_cell.length_b   1.000
_cell.length_c   1.000
_cell.angle_alpha   90.00
_cell.angle_beta   90.00
_cell.angle_gamma   90.00
#
_symmetry.space_group_name_H-M   'P 1'
#
loop_
_entity.id
_entity.type
_entity.pdbx_description
1 polymer ?
#
loop_
_entity_poly.entity_id
_entity_poly.type
_entity_poly.pdbx_seq_one_letter_code
_entity_poly.pdbx_strand_id
1 'polypeptide(L)'
;MSKWDRMQLLLEKMVELRANSFYLYRGEKSDINYKYLNKFQKAIIETSKQTVFANIPQINFVNFEEIPKKETLILDLDEKNDNLEKVLKGLKSSHKINLVVGPEYGFSKREKEFFSTNEFKTVNLGKSIFRFETSVIYAMSIINYEYNRLFI
;
A
#
# COMPACT_ATOMS: atom_id res chain seq x y z
N MET A 1 10.88 -7.95 -17.49
CA MET A 1 10.42 -8.32 -16.13
C MET A 1 8.92 -8.49 -16.16
N SER A 2 8.42 -9.63 -15.71
CA SER A 2 6.97 -9.90 -15.71
C SER A 2 6.25 -9.05 -14.65
N LYS A 3 4.92 -8.95 -14.77
CA LYS A 3 4.10 -8.27 -13.77
C LYS A 3 4.27 -8.89 -12.38
N TRP A 4 4.39 -10.20 -12.31
CA TRP A 4 4.57 -10.93 -11.05
C TRP A 4 5.95 -10.73 -10.44
N ASP A 5 6.99 -10.60 -11.26
CA ASP A 5 8.33 -10.27 -10.78
C ASP A 5 8.37 -8.86 -10.18
N ARG A 6 7.66 -7.91 -10.80
CA ARG A 6 7.52 -6.55 -10.25
C ARG A 6 6.78 -6.54 -8.92
N MET A 7 5.71 -7.33 -8.79
CA MET A 7 4.98 -7.45 -7.53
C MET A 7 5.84 -8.09 -6.44
N GLN A 8 6.58 -9.15 -6.77
CA GLN A 8 7.52 -9.76 -5.84
C GLN A 8 8.56 -8.75 -5.36
N LEU A 9 9.20 -8.05 -6.29
CA LEU A 9 10.19 -7.02 -5.95
C LEU A 9 9.59 -5.93 -5.05
N LEU A 10 8.37 -5.50 -5.34
CA LEU A 10 7.68 -4.52 -4.51
C LEU A 10 7.49 -5.04 -3.08
N LEU A 11 7.03 -6.27 -2.91
CA LEU A 11 6.84 -6.87 -1.58
C LEU A 11 8.16 -6.95 -0.81
N GLU A 12 9.25 -7.33 -1.47
CA GLU A 12 10.59 -7.33 -0.89
C GLU A 12 10.99 -5.93 -0.40
N LYS A 13 10.78 -4.90 -1.22
CA LYS A 13 11.05 -3.50 -0.83
C LYS A 13 10.15 -3.03 0.32
N MET A 14 8.91 -3.46 0.34
CA MET A 14 8.01 -3.14 1.45
C MET A 14 8.42 -3.80 2.77
N VAL A 15 8.96 -5.01 2.72
CA VAL A 15 9.57 -5.65 3.90
C VAL A 15 10.76 -4.82 4.41
N GLU A 16 11.66 -4.42 3.52
CA GLU A 16 12.81 -3.56 3.87
C GLU A 16 12.36 -2.23 4.49
N LEU A 17 11.26 -1.65 4.00
CA LEU A 17 10.65 -0.42 4.51
C LEU A 17 9.73 -0.66 5.72
N ARG A 18 9.76 -1.84 6.31
CA ARG A 18 9.04 -2.20 7.54
C ARG A 18 7.52 -2.17 7.44
N ALA A 19 6.95 -2.61 6.32
CA ALA A 19 5.53 -2.93 6.27
C ALA A 19 5.25 -4.13 7.21
N ASN A 20 4.20 -4.04 8.01
CA ASN A 20 3.88 -5.05 9.02
C ASN A 20 2.99 -6.17 8.48
N SER A 21 2.18 -5.89 7.47
CA SER A 21 1.29 -6.85 6.83
C SER A 21 0.89 -6.39 5.44
N PHE A 22 0.50 -7.35 4.62
CA PHE A 22 0.05 -7.14 3.26
C PHE A 22 -1.35 -7.71 3.08
N TYR A 23 -2.22 -6.93 2.47
CA TYR A 23 -3.56 -7.36 2.12
C TYR A 23 -3.77 -7.15 0.62
N LEU A 24 -3.90 -8.24 -0.10
CA LEU A 24 -4.22 -8.19 -1.52
C LEU A 24 -5.74 -8.19 -1.67
N TYR A 25 -6.26 -7.29 -2.46
CA TYR A 25 -7.67 -7.29 -2.85
C TYR A 25 -7.80 -7.35 -4.37
N ARG A 26 -8.88 -7.92 -4.84
CA ARG A 26 -9.19 -7.97 -6.26
C ARG A 26 -10.00 -6.74 -6.64
N GLY A 27 -9.33 -5.73 -7.18
CA GLY A 27 -9.98 -4.58 -7.78
C GLY A 27 -10.61 -4.93 -9.13
N GLU A 28 -11.59 -4.18 -9.58
CA GLU A 28 -12.27 -4.44 -10.87
C GLU A 28 -11.32 -4.35 -12.06
N LYS A 29 -10.28 -3.52 -11.97
CA LYS A 29 -9.25 -3.36 -13.00
C LYS A 29 -7.97 -4.17 -12.72
N SER A 30 -8.01 -5.10 -11.79
CA SER A 30 -6.87 -5.93 -11.45
C SER A 30 -7.06 -7.37 -11.92
N ASP A 31 -5.95 -8.06 -12.14
CA ASP A 31 -5.89 -9.46 -12.52
C ASP A 31 -5.06 -10.29 -11.52
N ILE A 32 -5.12 -9.94 -10.25
CA ILE A 32 -4.44 -10.69 -9.19
C ILE A 32 -4.93 -12.14 -9.18
N ASN A 33 -3.96 -13.05 -9.18
CA ASN A 33 -4.22 -14.49 -9.16
C ASN A 33 -3.73 -15.11 -7.85
N TYR A 34 -4.63 -15.78 -7.16
CA TYR A 34 -4.38 -16.44 -5.87
C TYR A 34 -3.26 -17.47 -5.90
N LYS A 35 -2.98 -18.08 -7.06
CA LYS A 35 -1.90 -19.08 -7.19
C LYS A 35 -0.50 -18.54 -6.87
N TYR A 36 -0.30 -17.22 -6.91
CA TYR A 36 0.98 -16.59 -6.60
C TYR A 36 1.19 -16.29 -5.11
N LEU A 37 0.18 -16.50 -4.26
CA LEU A 37 0.26 -16.17 -2.84
C LEU A 37 1.43 -16.88 -2.14
N ASN A 38 1.62 -18.17 -2.40
CA ASN A 38 2.71 -18.94 -1.80
C ASN A 38 4.09 -18.43 -2.26
N LYS A 39 4.23 -18.03 -3.52
CA LYS A 39 5.46 -17.42 -4.04
C LYS A 39 5.78 -16.11 -3.33
N PHE A 40 4.79 -15.27 -3.15
CA PHE A 40 4.93 -14.00 -2.46
C PHE A 40 5.26 -14.19 -0.97
N GLN A 41 4.60 -15.14 -0.31
CA GLN A 41 4.89 -15.45 1.09
C GLN A 41 6.35 -15.93 1.29
N LYS A 42 6.87 -16.76 0.39
CA LYS A 42 8.27 -17.19 0.42
C LYS A 42 9.23 -16.00 0.27
N ALA A 43 8.98 -15.11 -0.69
CA ALA A 43 9.80 -13.93 -0.91
C ALA A 43 9.82 -13.01 0.33
N ILE A 44 8.68 -12.82 0.97
CA ILE A 44 8.56 -12.05 2.22
C ILE A 44 9.39 -12.69 3.34
N ILE A 45 9.30 -14.00 3.52
CA ILE A 45 10.06 -14.73 4.54
C ILE A 45 11.58 -14.60 4.32
N GLU A 46 12.03 -14.80 3.08
CA GLU A 46 13.44 -14.71 2.74
C GLU A 46 14.00 -13.30 2.95
N THR A 47 13.27 -12.29 2.51
CA THR A 47 13.67 -10.89 2.71
C THR A 47 13.68 -10.52 4.19
N SER A 48 12.69 -10.98 4.96
CA SER A 48 12.65 -10.73 6.41
C SER A 48 13.88 -11.29 7.13
N LYS A 49 14.35 -12.46 6.73
CA LYS A 49 15.60 -13.04 7.29
C LYS A 49 16.83 -12.19 6.97
N GLN A 50 16.90 -11.62 5.77
CA GLN A 50 18.01 -10.77 5.34
C GLN A 50 18.00 -9.40 6.04
N THR A 51 16.84 -8.87 6.35
CA THR A 51 16.67 -7.54 6.96
C THR A 51 16.69 -7.55 8.49
N VAL A 52 16.86 -8.70 9.10
CA VAL A 52 16.97 -8.88 10.56
C VAL A 52 15.71 -8.36 11.31
N PHE A 53 14.51 -8.61 10.76
CA PHE A 53 13.28 -8.26 11.44
C PHE A 53 12.78 -9.38 12.35
N ALA A 54 12.36 -9.00 13.55
CA ALA A 54 11.78 -9.93 14.52
C ALA A 54 10.41 -10.49 14.07
N ASN A 55 9.66 -9.70 13.30
CA ASN A 55 8.33 -10.08 12.82
C ASN A 55 8.33 -10.25 11.31
N ILE A 56 7.87 -11.41 10.85
CA ILE A 56 7.69 -11.70 9.43
C ILE A 56 6.30 -11.21 9.03
N PRO A 57 6.19 -10.24 8.08
CA PRO A 57 4.90 -9.79 7.59
C PRO A 57 4.11 -10.94 6.94
N GLN A 58 2.82 -10.97 7.20
CA GLN A 58 1.92 -11.93 6.56
C GLN A 58 1.25 -11.29 5.35
N ILE A 59 0.93 -12.09 4.35
CA ILE A 59 0.18 -11.69 3.16
C ILE A 59 -1.13 -12.48 3.10
N ASN A 60 -2.25 -11.76 2.98
CA ASN A 60 -3.59 -12.34 2.93
C ASN A 60 -4.41 -11.69 1.83
N PHE A 61 -5.47 -12.36 1.40
CA PHE A 61 -6.49 -11.78 0.55
C PHE A 61 -7.64 -11.24 1.40
N VAL A 62 -8.18 -10.10 0.98
CA VAL A 62 -9.37 -9.47 1.58
C VAL A 62 -10.33 -9.06 0.48
N ASN A 63 -11.62 -9.00 0.81
CA ASN A 63 -12.60 -8.40 -0.08
C ASN A 63 -12.49 -6.87 0.02
N PHE A 64 -12.79 -6.19 -1.09
CA PHE A 64 -12.71 -4.75 -1.15
C PHE A 64 -13.57 -4.04 -0.09
N GLU A 65 -14.75 -4.57 0.15
CA GLU A 65 -15.72 -4.05 1.13
C GLU A 65 -15.29 -4.24 2.60
N GLU A 66 -14.30 -5.08 2.83
CA GLU A 66 -13.75 -5.36 4.19
C GLU A 66 -12.62 -4.40 4.58
N ILE A 67 -12.21 -3.50 3.69
CA ILE A 67 -11.16 -2.52 4.00
C ILE A 67 -11.65 -1.59 5.13
N PRO A 68 -10.94 -1.53 6.27
CA PRO A 68 -11.36 -0.69 7.39
C PRO A 68 -11.18 0.78 7.05
N LYS A 69 -12.16 1.62 7.42
CA LYS A 69 -12.07 3.06 7.21
C LYS A 69 -11.03 3.72 8.12
N LYS A 70 -11.01 3.29 9.38
CA LYS A 70 -10.14 3.90 10.40
C LYS A 70 -8.67 3.71 10.05
N GLU A 71 -7.90 4.79 10.15
CA GLU A 71 -6.45 4.77 9.91
C GLU A 71 -6.07 4.34 8.48
N THR A 72 -6.99 4.49 7.53
CA THR A 72 -6.79 4.10 6.13
C THR A 72 -6.71 5.32 5.23
N LEU A 73 -5.65 5.36 4.44
CA LEU A 73 -5.44 6.35 3.39
C LEU A 73 -5.53 5.67 2.02
N ILE A 74 -6.34 6.23 1.14
CA ILE A 74 -6.49 5.76 -0.24
C ILE A 74 -5.58 6.59 -1.13
N LEU A 75 -4.61 5.94 -1.76
CA LEU A 75 -3.73 6.60 -2.71
C LEU A 75 -4.42 6.69 -4.07
N ASP A 76 -4.90 7.87 -4.41
CA ASP A 76 -5.51 8.17 -5.70
C ASP A 76 -4.82 9.40 -6.31
N LEU A 77 -4.47 9.30 -7.58
CA LEU A 77 -3.68 10.31 -8.29
C LEU A 77 -4.49 11.55 -8.70
N ASP A 78 -5.74 11.67 -8.29
CA ASP A 78 -6.54 12.87 -8.58
C ASP A 78 -5.92 14.09 -7.89
N GLU A 79 -5.60 15.11 -8.67
CA GLU A 79 -5.00 16.37 -8.19
C GLU A 79 -5.87 17.12 -7.18
N LYS A 80 -7.16 16.81 -7.11
CA LYS A 80 -8.08 17.40 -6.13
C LYS A 80 -7.89 16.85 -4.73
N ASN A 81 -7.21 15.72 -4.59
CA ASN A 81 -6.93 15.14 -3.27
C ASN A 81 -5.80 15.90 -2.57
N ASP A 82 -5.83 15.90 -1.26
CA ASP A 82 -4.73 16.45 -0.46
C ASP A 82 -3.45 15.64 -0.66
N ASN A 83 -2.33 16.33 -0.56
CA ASN A 83 -1.01 15.71 -0.60
C ASN A 83 -0.80 14.81 0.63
N LEU A 84 -0.17 13.64 0.43
CA LEU A 84 0.08 12.66 1.50
C LEU A 84 0.83 13.28 2.70
N GLU A 85 1.90 14.03 2.45
CA GLU A 85 2.68 14.67 3.50
C GLU A 85 1.81 15.59 4.38
N LYS A 86 1.00 16.43 3.75
CA LYS A 86 0.09 17.34 4.45
C LYS A 86 -0.90 16.59 5.34
N VAL A 87 -1.48 15.50 4.83
CA VAL A 87 -2.42 14.66 5.58
C VAL A 87 -1.74 14.00 6.77
N LEU A 88 -0.54 13.45 6.58
CA LEU A 88 0.22 12.82 7.66
C LEU A 88 0.56 13.79 8.80
N LYS A 89 0.92 15.01 8.46
CA LYS A 89 1.18 16.07 9.45
C LYS A 89 -0.06 16.47 10.25
N GLY A 90 -1.22 16.37 9.66
CA GLY A 90 -2.51 16.63 10.32
C GLY A 90 -3.04 15.48 11.15
N LEU A 91 -2.57 14.26 10.93
CA LEU A 91 -2.93 13.12 11.76
C LEU A 91 -2.10 13.16 13.05
N LYS A 92 -2.77 13.06 14.17
CA LYS A 92 -2.09 12.78 15.44
C LYS A 92 -1.40 11.43 15.28
N SER A 93 -0.16 11.30 15.76
CA SER A 93 0.65 10.11 15.60
C SER A 93 -0.18 8.83 15.82
N SER A 94 -0.61 8.25 14.75
CA SER A 94 -1.27 6.95 14.77
C SER A 94 -0.18 5.89 14.77
N HIS A 95 -0.28 4.93 15.67
CA HIS A 95 0.63 3.79 15.69
C HIS A 95 0.37 2.83 14.51
N LYS A 96 -0.71 3.06 13.77
CA LYS A 96 -1.11 2.21 12.65
C LYS A 96 -1.64 3.05 11.49
N ILE A 97 -1.12 2.80 10.29
CA ILE A 97 -1.67 3.33 9.04
C ILE A 97 -1.85 2.20 8.05
N ASN A 98 -3.01 2.15 7.43
CA ASN A 98 -3.27 1.32 6.27
C ASN A 98 -3.19 2.19 5.01
N LEU A 99 -2.35 1.80 4.08
CA LEU A 99 -2.25 2.45 2.78
C LEU A 99 -2.90 1.54 1.74
N VAL A 100 -3.93 2.03 1.07
CA VAL A 100 -4.59 1.33 -0.04
C VAL A 100 -4.12 1.92 -1.35
N VAL A 101 -3.59 1.06 -2.21
CA VAL A 101 -3.07 1.45 -3.52
C VAL A 101 -3.83 0.69 -4.59
N GLY A 102 -4.33 1.39 -5.57
CA GLY A 102 -5.06 0.82 -6.69
C GLY A 102 -4.16 0.08 -7.67
N PRO A 103 -4.75 -0.71 -8.57
CA PRO A 103 -4.01 -1.38 -9.64
C PRO A 103 -3.39 -0.36 -10.62
N GLU A 104 -2.57 -0.86 -11.56
CA GLU A 104 -1.84 -0.03 -12.52
C GLU A 104 -2.74 0.97 -13.29
N TYR A 105 -3.98 0.58 -13.56
CA TYR A 105 -4.98 1.43 -14.23
C TYR A 105 -5.88 2.23 -13.28
N GLY A 106 -5.51 2.29 -12.00
CA GLY A 106 -6.26 3.02 -10.98
C GLY A 106 -7.52 2.30 -10.50
N PHE A 107 -8.26 3.00 -9.68
CA PHE A 107 -9.55 2.50 -9.17
C PHE A 107 -10.66 2.63 -10.23
N SER A 108 -11.62 1.71 -10.19
CA SER A 108 -12.82 1.82 -11.00
C SER A 108 -13.73 2.93 -10.45
N LYS A 109 -14.71 3.35 -11.26
CA LYS A 109 -15.71 4.32 -10.81
C LYS A 109 -16.46 3.83 -9.58
N ARG A 110 -16.85 2.56 -9.54
CA ARG A 110 -17.55 1.94 -8.41
C ARG A 110 -16.68 1.93 -7.14
N GLU A 111 -15.40 1.62 -7.27
CA GLU A 111 -14.45 1.66 -6.15
C GLU A 111 -14.27 3.08 -5.61
N LYS A 112 -14.15 4.08 -6.48
CA LYS A 112 -14.09 5.49 -6.08
C LYS A 112 -15.38 5.96 -5.38
N GLU A 113 -16.53 5.54 -5.88
CA GLU A 113 -17.83 5.82 -5.25
C GLU A 113 -17.92 5.17 -3.86
N PHE A 114 -17.45 3.95 -3.70
CA PHE A 114 -17.39 3.27 -2.40
C PHE A 114 -16.54 4.06 -1.40
N PHE A 115 -15.35 4.49 -1.79
CA PHE A 115 -14.49 5.29 -0.92
C PHE A 115 -15.13 6.63 -0.56
N SER A 116 -15.73 7.31 -1.50
CA SER A 116 -16.41 8.60 -1.28
C SER A 116 -17.62 8.45 -0.36
N THR A 117 -18.51 7.49 -0.64
CA THR A 117 -19.72 7.24 0.15
C THR A 117 -19.38 6.85 1.60
N ASN A 118 -18.31 6.10 1.80
CA ASN A 118 -17.86 5.69 3.13
C ASN A 118 -16.87 6.68 3.77
N GLU A 119 -16.68 7.85 3.14
CA GLU A 119 -15.84 8.94 3.66
C GLU A 119 -14.39 8.55 3.96
N PHE A 120 -13.80 7.69 3.12
CA PHE A 120 -12.37 7.39 3.20
C PHE A 120 -11.53 8.62 2.89
N LYS A 121 -10.42 8.78 3.58
CA LYS A 121 -9.46 9.83 3.26
C LYS A 121 -8.65 9.44 2.04
N THR A 122 -8.71 10.26 0.98
CA THR A 122 -7.93 10.09 -0.24
C THR A 122 -6.75 11.05 -0.27
N VAL A 123 -5.62 10.59 -0.76
CA VAL A 123 -4.37 11.36 -0.83
C VAL A 123 -3.69 11.18 -2.18
N ASN A 124 -2.92 12.17 -2.60
CA ASN A 124 -2.06 12.09 -3.78
C ASN A 124 -0.58 12.24 -3.42
N LEU A 125 0.29 11.95 -4.37
CA LEU A 125 1.75 12.06 -4.23
C LEU A 125 2.34 13.25 -4.99
N GLY A 126 1.51 14.14 -5.50
CA GLY A 126 1.93 15.27 -6.34
C GLY A 126 1.51 15.09 -7.79
N LYS A 127 2.12 15.86 -8.68
CA LYS A 127 1.71 15.96 -10.10
C LYS A 127 2.39 14.93 -11.02
N SER A 128 3.40 14.24 -10.56
CA SER A 128 4.10 13.25 -11.37
C SER A 128 3.30 11.97 -11.50
N ILE A 129 3.32 11.38 -12.69
CA ILE A 129 2.73 10.06 -12.92
C ILE A 129 3.79 9.00 -12.62
N PHE A 130 3.58 8.24 -11.57
CA PHE A 130 4.45 7.15 -11.19
C PHE A 130 3.92 5.80 -11.68
N ARG A 131 4.83 4.88 -11.94
CA ARG A 131 4.44 3.46 -12.01
C ARG A 131 3.93 2.99 -10.65
N PHE A 132 3.12 1.95 -10.65
CA PHE A 132 2.53 1.39 -9.43
C PHE A 132 3.58 1.16 -8.33
N GLU A 133 4.67 0.47 -8.65
CA GLU A 133 5.74 0.14 -7.69
C GLU A 133 6.39 1.40 -7.10
N THR A 134 6.65 2.38 -7.93
CA THR A 134 7.24 3.66 -7.49
C THR A 134 6.32 4.41 -6.56
N SER A 135 5.02 4.44 -6.85
CA SER A 135 4.02 5.09 -6.00
C SER A 135 4.01 4.48 -4.59
N VAL A 136 4.02 3.15 -4.51
CA VAL A 136 4.01 2.46 -3.21
C VAL A 136 5.28 2.71 -2.42
N ILE A 137 6.45 2.60 -3.06
CA ILE A 137 7.74 2.84 -2.43
C ILE A 137 7.83 4.29 -1.94
N TYR A 138 7.44 5.24 -2.78
CA TYR A 138 7.48 6.67 -2.44
C TYR A 138 6.53 7.00 -1.27
N ALA A 139 5.30 6.53 -1.32
CA ALA A 139 4.33 6.73 -0.24
C ALA A 139 4.82 6.13 1.09
N MET A 140 5.33 4.90 1.06
CA MET A 140 5.86 4.24 2.26
C MET A 140 7.09 4.97 2.83
N SER A 141 7.93 5.52 1.95
CA SER A 141 9.10 6.30 2.36
C SER A 141 8.69 7.60 3.06
N ILE A 142 7.67 8.29 2.55
CA ILE A 142 7.11 9.50 3.18
C ILE A 142 6.55 9.15 4.57
N ILE A 143 5.75 8.08 4.68
CA ILE A 143 5.18 7.65 5.96
C ILE A 143 6.28 7.33 6.97
N ASN A 144 7.31 6.59 6.55
CA ASN A 144 8.43 6.25 7.42
C ASN A 144 9.19 7.48 7.88
N TYR A 145 9.40 8.44 6.98
CA TYR A 145 10.09 9.70 7.31
C TYR A 145 9.29 10.54 8.29
N GLU A 146 8.02 10.80 8.00
CA GLU A 146 7.17 11.65 8.85
C GLU A 146 6.97 11.07 10.26
N TYR A 147 6.91 9.76 10.39
CA TYR A 147 6.72 9.09 11.68
C TYR A 147 8.00 8.50 12.28
N ASN A 148 9.14 8.81 11.69
CA ASN A 148 10.46 8.37 12.19
C ASN A 148 10.55 6.84 12.43
N ARG A 149 9.83 6.05 11.63
CA ARG A 149 9.62 4.61 11.88
C ARG A 149 10.87 3.76 11.78
N LEU A 150 11.86 4.18 10.98
CA LEU A 150 13.09 3.40 10.79
C LEU A 150 14.11 3.60 11.92
N PHE A 151 13.86 4.52 12.83
CA PHE A 151 14.75 4.83 13.97
C PHE A 151 14.22 4.31 15.31
N ILE A 152 13.11 3.61 15.29
CA ILE A 152 12.48 3.06 16.49
C ILE A 152 12.82 1.58 16.63
#